data_f3014eb89a7e397a1c97b6b15d121eac
#
_entry.id   f3014eb89a7e397a1c97b6b15d121eac
#
_cell.length_a   1.000
_cell.length_b   1.000
_cell.length_c   1.000
_cell.angle_alpha   90.00
_cell.angle_beta   90.00
_cell.angle_gamma   90.00
#
_symmetry.space_group_name_H-M   'P 1'
#
loop_
_entity.id
_entity.type
_entity.pdbx_description
1 polymer ?
#
loop_
_entity_poly.entity_id
_entity_poly.type
_entity_poly.pdbx_seq_one_letter_code
_entity_poly.pdbx_strand_id
1 'polypeptide(L)'
;MKKRFFTAWVLLILVAVSAWSQQAKYVFYFIGDGMGVNQVNGTEAYRAELEGRIGITPLLFTQFPFATMATTYSANSKITDSAAAGTALATGYKTKNSTLGLLPDLKTEVSSIAVKAQKAGARVGIATSVSIDHATPAAFYAHVPSRDSRYEIGKQLISAGFDFYAGSDFDRPTNRKAPEEGTLYEQSEKAGYTIVRGYKEYQKKARKADKIILFQSEEASKRDRGSIPYSIDREKGDLSLTEITRAGINFLSKDLSKGFFLMVEGGKIDYACHANDAATTFAEVEDFDNAIRVAYEFYEQHPDETLIVVTADHETGGIVLGTGKYDQNLQALKYQRMSVNKLSDKLNELRKKTDNKVTWEMAQQLLGEHFGLGNPLKLNKRQEERLRKAYDENFKDQEAAYDESMYQKDERLATVAKEIINEIAMVGWMSGSHSNGYVPVFSIGAGAEKFCHRADNTDLPKKIAEAAGWE
;
A
#
# COMPACT_ATOMS: atom_id res chain seq x y z
N MET A 1 37.96 -57.26 51.39
CA MET A 1 38.00 -56.24 50.31
C MET A 1 36.58 -55.96 49.83
N LYS A 2 35.97 -54.86 50.29
CA LYS A 2 34.59 -54.46 49.85
C LYS A 2 34.68 -53.40 48.79
N LYS A 3 34.24 -53.73 47.58
CA LYS A 3 34.07 -52.74 46.47
C LYS A 3 32.84 -51.95 46.79
N ARG A 4 32.97 -50.62 46.94
CA ARG A 4 31.86 -49.67 47.01
C ARG A 4 31.55 -49.24 45.57
N PHE A 5 30.35 -49.59 45.07
CA PHE A 5 29.77 -49.01 43.85
C PHE A 5 29.22 -47.64 44.22
N PHE A 6 29.81 -46.59 43.59
CA PHE A 6 29.30 -45.26 43.63
C PHE A 6 28.35 -45.11 42.44
N THR A 7 27.06 -45.18 42.72
CA THR A 7 26.05 -44.92 41.71
C THR A 7 25.84 -43.40 41.66
N ALA A 8 26.43 -42.75 40.64
CA ALA A 8 26.18 -41.36 40.35
C ALA A 8 24.80 -41.21 39.71
N TRP A 9 23.84 -40.70 40.46
CA TRP A 9 22.57 -40.22 39.93
C TRP A 9 22.83 -38.90 39.21
N VAL A 10 22.93 -38.95 37.89
CA VAL A 10 22.85 -37.75 37.05
C VAL A 10 21.37 -37.35 37.05
N LEU A 11 21.03 -36.37 37.87
CA LEU A 11 19.75 -35.68 37.78
C LEU A 11 19.77 -34.87 36.46
N LEU A 12 19.25 -35.46 35.39
CA LEU A 12 18.83 -34.71 34.22
C LEU A 12 17.63 -33.85 34.64
N ILE A 13 17.90 -32.62 35.06
CA ILE A 13 16.88 -31.59 35.12
C ILE A 13 16.60 -31.26 33.66
N LEU A 14 15.64 -31.96 33.08
CA LEU A 14 14.88 -31.51 31.93
C LEU A 14 14.17 -30.22 32.39
N VAL A 15 14.84 -29.08 32.23
CA VAL A 15 14.17 -27.81 32.17
C VAL A 15 13.37 -27.93 30.87
N ALA A 16 12.14 -28.40 30.99
CA ALA A 16 11.11 -28.12 30.00
C ALA A 16 10.99 -26.59 30.05
N VAL A 17 11.81 -25.91 29.23
CA VAL A 17 11.49 -24.61 28.73
C VAL A 17 10.24 -24.90 27.95
N SER A 18 9.08 -24.85 28.61
CA SER A 18 7.84 -24.55 27.94
C SER A 18 8.16 -23.24 27.23
N ALA A 19 8.51 -23.35 25.95
CA ALA A 19 8.45 -22.23 25.03
C ALA A 19 6.97 -21.85 25.02
N TRP A 20 6.55 -21.09 26.01
CA TRP A 20 5.36 -20.28 25.88
C TRP A 20 5.73 -19.37 24.73
N SER A 21 5.21 -19.70 23.56
CA SER A 21 5.25 -18.78 22.45
C SER A 21 4.69 -17.48 23.02
N GLN A 22 5.58 -16.51 23.21
CA GLN A 22 5.19 -15.24 23.80
C GLN A 22 4.17 -14.65 22.84
N GLN A 23 2.96 -14.35 23.33
CA GLN A 23 1.88 -13.83 22.50
C GLN A 23 2.29 -12.45 21.96
N ALA A 24 2.02 -12.22 20.69
CA ALA A 24 2.24 -10.92 20.07
C ALA A 24 1.30 -9.89 20.69
N LYS A 25 1.85 -8.96 21.43
CA LYS A 25 1.14 -7.85 22.07
C LYS A 25 1.01 -6.66 21.15
N TYR A 26 1.99 -6.47 20.27
CA TYR A 26 2.05 -5.42 19.26
C TYR A 26 2.04 -6.07 17.89
N VAL A 27 0.98 -5.84 17.13
CA VAL A 27 0.81 -6.44 15.81
C VAL A 27 0.79 -5.38 14.74
N PHE A 28 1.69 -5.51 13.79
CA PHE A 28 1.72 -4.73 12.56
C PHE A 28 1.31 -5.61 11.39
N TYR A 29 0.35 -5.13 10.60
CA TYR A 29 -0.11 -5.83 9.41
C TYR A 29 0.01 -4.90 8.21
N PHE A 30 1.04 -5.09 7.41
CA PHE A 30 1.33 -4.31 6.21
C PHE A 30 0.74 -4.98 4.97
N ILE A 31 -0.02 -4.22 4.18
CA ILE A 31 -0.65 -4.69 2.94
C ILE A 31 -0.25 -3.75 1.81
N GLY A 32 0.57 -4.24 0.86
CA GLY A 32 0.89 -3.52 -0.37
C GLY A 32 -0.18 -3.83 -1.42
N ASP A 33 -1.12 -2.91 -1.65
CA ASP A 33 -2.18 -3.09 -2.64
C ASP A 33 -1.56 -3.29 -4.04
N GLY A 34 -1.93 -4.36 -4.73
CA GLY A 34 -1.40 -4.69 -6.04
C GLY A 34 0.05 -5.21 -6.09
N MET A 35 0.70 -5.38 -4.92
CA MET A 35 2.12 -5.73 -4.80
C MET A 35 2.36 -7.25 -4.95
N GLY A 36 2.44 -7.74 -6.17
CA GLY A 36 2.87 -9.11 -6.45
C GLY A 36 4.39 -9.31 -6.28
N VAL A 37 4.82 -10.55 -6.47
CA VAL A 37 6.23 -10.95 -6.32
C VAL A 37 7.16 -10.15 -7.26
N ASN A 38 6.71 -9.87 -8.48
CA ASN A 38 7.54 -9.16 -9.46
C ASN A 38 7.66 -7.66 -9.18
N GLN A 39 6.70 -7.03 -8.53
CA GLN A 39 6.82 -5.64 -8.07
C GLN A 39 7.94 -5.53 -7.02
N VAL A 40 8.01 -6.48 -6.08
CA VAL A 40 9.09 -6.57 -5.08
C VAL A 40 10.43 -6.83 -5.75
N ASN A 41 10.54 -7.90 -6.55
CA ASN A 41 11.77 -8.27 -7.24
C ASN A 41 12.29 -7.16 -8.17
N GLY A 42 11.38 -6.48 -8.89
CA GLY A 42 11.72 -5.37 -9.77
C GLY A 42 12.32 -4.19 -9.00
N THR A 43 11.77 -3.87 -7.83
CA THR A 43 12.32 -2.83 -6.97
C THR A 43 13.72 -3.17 -6.47
N GLU A 44 13.96 -4.39 -6.01
CA GLU A 44 15.26 -4.86 -5.56
C GLU A 44 16.30 -4.90 -6.67
N ALA A 45 15.91 -5.34 -7.87
CA ALA A 45 16.77 -5.34 -9.05
C ALA A 45 17.09 -3.91 -9.51
N TYR A 46 16.12 -3.01 -9.52
CA TYR A 46 16.32 -1.59 -9.82
C TYR A 46 17.33 -0.93 -8.87
N ARG A 47 17.22 -1.18 -7.57
CA ARG A 47 18.18 -0.70 -6.57
C ARG A 47 19.61 -1.19 -6.86
N ALA A 48 19.78 -2.47 -7.20
CA ALA A 48 21.09 -3.02 -7.54
C ALA A 48 21.68 -2.38 -8.79
N GLU A 49 20.86 -2.16 -9.84
CA GLU A 49 21.34 -1.48 -11.05
C GLU A 49 21.71 -0.01 -10.82
N LEU A 50 21.01 0.69 -9.91
CA LEU A 50 21.42 2.05 -9.51
C LEU A 50 22.79 2.07 -8.82
N GLU A 51 23.17 0.98 -8.14
CA GLU A 51 24.49 0.77 -7.54
C GLU A 51 25.54 0.24 -8.55
N GLY A 52 25.16 0.05 -9.82
CA GLY A 52 26.02 -0.51 -10.87
C GLY A 52 26.32 -2.00 -10.71
N ARG A 53 25.44 -2.75 -10.04
CA ARG A 53 25.59 -4.19 -9.77
C ARG A 53 24.56 -5.03 -10.51
N ILE A 54 24.94 -6.26 -10.83
CA ILE A 54 24.02 -7.33 -11.22
C ILE A 54 23.46 -7.98 -9.96
N GLY A 55 22.17 -8.33 -9.96
CA GLY A 55 21.50 -9.01 -8.86
C GLY A 55 20.47 -8.12 -8.18
N ILE A 56 20.38 -8.17 -6.86
CA ILE A 56 19.41 -7.43 -6.07
C ILE A 56 20.09 -6.65 -4.93
N THR A 57 19.49 -5.53 -4.54
CA THR A 57 19.71 -4.87 -3.25
C THR A 57 18.45 -5.05 -2.43
N PRO A 58 18.47 -5.91 -1.40
CA PRO A 58 17.25 -6.30 -0.68
C PRO A 58 16.50 -5.12 -0.06
N LEU A 59 15.19 -5.18 -0.08
CA LEU A 59 14.32 -4.40 0.78
C LEU A 59 14.42 -4.93 2.22
N LEU A 60 14.04 -4.14 3.21
CA LEU A 60 14.09 -4.57 4.61
C LEU A 60 13.21 -5.80 4.86
N PHE A 61 11.95 -5.71 4.42
CA PHE A 61 10.97 -6.76 4.71
C PHE A 61 11.26 -8.09 4.01
N THR A 62 11.97 -8.09 2.87
CA THR A 62 12.37 -9.33 2.19
C THR A 62 13.45 -10.11 2.96
N GLN A 63 14.10 -9.48 3.94
CA GLN A 63 15.09 -10.11 4.81
C GLN A 63 14.48 -10.70 6.10
N PHE A 64 13.17 -10.63 6.27
CA PHE A 64 12.51 -11.23 7.42
C PHE A 64 12.66 -12.76 7.40
N PRO A 65 12.81 -13.40 8.57
CA PRO A 65 13.23 -14.81 8.66
C PRO A 65 12.20 -15.80 8.12
N PHE A 66 10.93 -15.42 8.05
CA PHE A 66 9.86 -16.29 7.54
C PHE A 66 9.24 -15.67 6.30
N ALA A 67 9.22 -16.43 5.21
CA ALA A 67 8.69 -16.02 3.93
C ALA A 67 7.88 -17.13 3.28
N THR A 68 6.77 -16.76 2.63
CA THR A 68 5.94 -17.66 1.84
C THR A 68 5.16 -16.89 0.78
N MET A 69 4.20 -17.56 0.16
CA MET A 69 3.29 -16.99 -0.84
C MET A 69 1.85 -17.34 -0.49
N ALA A 70 0.92 -16.45 -0.83
CA ALA A 70 -0.51 -16.67 -0.67
C ALA A 70 -1.27 -16.56 -1.99
N THR A 71 -2.39 -17.32 -2.08
CA THR A 71 -3.39 -17.18 -3.14
C THR A 71 -4.45 -16.16 -2.77
N THR A 72 -5.06 -15.51 -3.77
CA THR A 72 -5.88 -14.32 -3.55
C THR A 72 -7.28 -14.35 -4.19
N TYR A 73 -7.66 -15.41 -4.91
CA TYR A 73 -8.97 -15.52 -5.57
C TYR A 73 -10.15 -15.18 -4.64
N SER A 74 -11.24 -14.67 -5.20
CA SER A 74 -12.47 -14.35 -4.47
C SER A 74 -13.52 -15.46 -4.54
N ALA A 75 -14.63 -15.32 -3.83
CA ALA A 75 -15.70 -16.32 -3.82
C ALA A 75 -16.43 -16.49 -5.18
N ASN A 76 -16.35 -15.50 -6.06
CA ASN A 76 -17.04 -15.50 -7.35
C ASN A 76 -16.13 -15.26 -8.55
N SER A 77 -14.83 -15.08 -8.35
CA SER A 77 -13.87 -14.81 -9.43
C SER A 77 -12.50 -15.43 -9.17
N LYS A 78 -11.85 -15.86 -10.25
CA LYS A 78 -10.45 -16.32 -10.22
C LYS A 78 -9.48 -15.16 -9.95
N ILE A 79 -9.88 -13.94 -10.27
CA ILE A 79 -9.14 -12.70 -10.03
C ILE A 79 -9.95 -11.87 -9.06
N THR A 80 -9.36 -11.53 -7.93
CA THR A 80 -10.00 -10.73 -6.87
C THR A 80 -9.92 -9.24 -7.17
N ASP A 81 -10.78 -8.48 -6.50
CA ASP A 81 -10.58 -7.05 -6.28
C ASP A 81 -10.15 -6.78 -4.83
N SER A 82 -9.73 -5.55 -4.53
CA SER A 82 -9.26 -5.16 -3.19
C SER A 82 -10.34 -5.32 -2.11
N ALA A 83 -11.65 -5.22 -2.44
CA ALA A 83 -12.72 -5.39 -1.46
C ALA A 83 -12.81 -6.84 -0.98
N ALA A 84 -12.84 -7.80 -1.90
CA ALA A 84 -12.91 -9.22 -1.56
C ALA A 84 -11.58 -9.71 -0.96
N ALA A 85 -10.44 -9.27 -1.48
CA ALA A 85 -9.13 -9.62 -0.94
C ALA A 85 -8.90 -9.00 0.46
N GLY A 86 -9.21 -7.71 0.62
CA GLY A 86 -9.16 -7.04 1.92
C GLY A 86 -10.08 -7.71 2.95
N THR A 87 -11.30 -8.11 2.55
CA THR A 87 -12.20 -8.89 3.43
C THR A 87 -11.56 -10.21 3.83
N ALA A 88 -10.93 -10.94 2.91
CA ALA A 88 -10.24 -12.19 3.23
C ALA A 88 -9.07 -11.97 4.20
N LEU A 89 -8.25 -10.94 3.96
CA LEU A 89 -7.12 -10.55 4.82
C LEU A 89 -7.55 -10.01 6.19
N ALA A 90 -8.72 -9.39 6.27
CA ALA A 90 -9.23 -8.84 7.52
C ALA A 90 -9.99 -9.88 8.37
N THR A 91 -10.72 -10.81 7.74
CA THR A 91 -11.72 -11.64 8.44
C THR A 91 -11.42 -13.14 8.40
N GLY A 92 -10.62 -13.60 7.42
CA GLY A 92 -10.40 -15.02 7.17
C GLY A 92 -11.52 -15.71 6.40
N TYR A 93 -12.38 -14.95 5.72
CA TYR A 93 -13.46 -15.47 4.88
C TYR A 93 -13.41 -14.89 3.47
N LYS A 94 -13.70 -15.73 2.47
CA LYS A 94 -13.88 -15.27 1.09
C LYS A 94 -15.24 -14.60 0.92
N THR A 95 -15.27 -13.55 0.12
CA THR A 95 -16.49 -12.89 -0.32
C THR A 95 -16.47 -12.63 -1.84
N LYS A 96 -17.54 -12.06 -2.38
CA LYS A 96 -17.63 -11.66 -3.78
C LYS A 96 -16.84 -10.37 -4.02
N ASN A 97 -16.31 -10.21 -5.22
CA ASN A 97 -15.72 -8.93 -5.64
C ASN A 97 -16.69 -7.78 -5.34
N SER A 98 -16.14 -6.63 -5.00
CA SER A 98 -16.83 -5.41 -4.54
C SER A 98 -17.43 -5.45 -3.13
N THR A 99 -17.47 -6.59 -2.47
CA THR A 99 -18.13 -6.76 -1.16
C THR A 99 -17.14 -6.61 -0.01
N LEU A 100 -17.53 -5.91 1.04
CA LEU A 100 -16.74 -5.66 2.25
C LEU A 100 -17.41 -6.29 3.48
N GLY A 101 -16.64 -7.07 4.26
CA GLY A 101 -17.03 -7.56 5.58
C GLY A 101 -18.26 -8.48 5.63
N LEU A 102 -18.77 -8.95 4.49
CA LEU A 102 -19.93 -9.83 4.38
C LEU A 102 -19.54 -11.18 3.75
N LEU A 103 -20.25 -12.24 4.10
CA LEU A 103 -20.17 -13.51 3.38
C LEU A 103 -20.74 -13.38 1.94
N PRO A 104 -20.53 -14.38 1.06
CA PRO A 104 -21.04 -14.33 -0.32
C PRO A 104 -22.56 -14.20 -0.48
N ASP A 105 -23.33 -14.35 0.59
CA ASP A 105 -24.78 -14.10 0.64
C ASP A 105 -25.12 -12.60 0.67
N LEU A 106 -24.13 -11.71 0.84
CA LEU A 106 -24.24 -10.26 0.93
C LEU A 106 -25.08 -9.76 2.12
N LYS A 107 -25.20 -10.56 3.17
CA LYS A 107 -26.04 -10.30 4.36
C LYS A 107 -25.33 -10.63 5.66
N THR A 108 -24.63 -11.76 5.72
CA THR A 108 -24.00 -12.23 6.93
C THR A 108 -22.70 -11.48 7.16
N GLU A 109 -22.63 -10.71 8.24
CA GLU A 109 -21.42 -9.96 8.64
C GLU A 109 -20.37 -10.89 9.21
N VAL A 110 -19.10 -10.58 8.95
CA VAL A 110 -17.92 -11.28 9.47
C VAL A 110 -16.99 -10.32 10.19
N SER A 111 -16.60 -10.67 11.41
CA SER A 111 -15.73 -9.83 12.23
C SER A 111 -14.29 -9.84 11.72
N SER A 112 -13.68 -8.66 11.62
CA SER A 112 -12.27 -8.51 11.27
C SER A 112 -11.34 -8.79 12.45
N ILE A 113 -10.06 -9.03 12.14
CA ILE A 113 -8.98 -9.14 13.13
C ILE A 113 -8.82 -7.84 13.94
N ALA A 114 -9.11 -6.67 13.34
CA ALA A 114 -9.09 -5.38 14.03
C ALA A 114 -10.17 -5.31 15.13
N VAL A 115 -11.39 -5.81 14.83
CA VAL A 115 -12.49 -5.93 15.82
C VAL A 115 -12.14 -6.95 16.91
N LYS A 116 -11.47 -8.05 16.56
CA LYS A 116 -11.00 -9.04 17.54
C LYS A 116 -9.95 -8.44 18.48
N ALA A 117 -8.97 -7.71 17.94
CA ALA A 117 -7.98 -6.98 18.71
C ALA A 117 -8.63 -5.98 19.70
N GLN A 118 -9.59 -5.18 19.22
CA GLN A 118 -10.33 -4.24 20.05
C GLN A 118 -11.10 -4.95 21.20
N LYS A 119 -11.77 -6.06 20.89
CA LYS A 119 -12.47 -6.87 21.91
C LYS A 119 -11.55 -7.47 22.93
N ALA A 120 -10.32 -7.81 22.55
CA ALA A 120 -9.26 -8.27 23.45
C ALA A 120 -8.64 -7.13 24.30
N GLY A 121 -9.07 -5.88 24.10
CA GLY A 121 -8.59 -4.72 24.84
C GLY A 121 -7.37 -4.01 24.22
N ALA A 122 -6.89 -4.48 23.08
CA ALA A 122 -5.82 -3.82 22.34
C ALA A 122 -6.31 -2.52 21.69
N ARG A 123 -5.43 -1.54 21.56
CA ARG A 123 -5.71 -0.34 20.76
C ARG A 123 -5.62 -0.66 19.28
N VAL A 124 -6.42 0.01 18.46
CA VAL A 124 -6.53 -0.30 17.03
C VAL A 124 -6.27 0.93 16.17
N GLY A 125 -5.43 0.74 15.16
CA GLY A 125 -5.18 1.73 14.11
C GLY A 125 -5.33 1.13 12.72
N ILE A 126 -5.93 1.92 11.81
CA ILE A 126 -6.06 1.62 10.39
C ILE A 126 -5.50 2.79 9.60
N ALA A 127 -4.52 2.53 8.75
CA ALA A 127 -3.79 3.54 8.02
C ALA A 127 -3.60 3.16 6.56
N THR A 128 -3.58 4.15 5.67
CA THR A 128 -3.45 3.93 4.23
C THR A 128 -2.81 5.13 3.54
N SER A 129 -2.21 4.91 2.37
CA SER A 129 -1.78 5.99 1.45
C SER A 129 -2.86 6.45 0.47
N VAL A 130 -4.07 5.89 0.54
CA VAL A 130 -5.26 6.30 -0.24
C VAL A 130 -6.35 6.86 0.67
N SER A 131 -7.60 6.98 0.20
CA SER A 131 -8.70 7.44 1.06
C SER A 131 -8.99 6.42 2.17
N ILE A 132 -9.33 6.91 3.37
CA ILE A 132 -9.56 6.01 4.52
C ILE A 132 -10.80 5.15 4.37
N ASP A 133 -11.70 5.49 3.45
CA ASP A 133 -12.87 4.75 3.04
C ASP A 133 -12.65 3.93 1.76
N HIS A 134 -11.37 3.75 1.32
CA HIS A 134 -11.00 2.80 0.27
C HIS A 134 -11.27 1.36 0.70
N ALA A 135 -11.35 0.46 -0.27
CA ALA A 135 -11.79 -0.92 -0.05
C ALA A 135 -10.93 -1.69 0.96
N THR A 136 -9.62 -1.62 0.85
CA THR A 136 -8.70 -2.39 1.70
C THR A 136 -8.76 -1.97 3.18
N PRO A 137 -8.63 -0.68 3.55
CA PRO A 137 -8.80 -0.27 4.94
C PRO A 137 -10.24 -0.50 5.42
N ALA A 138 -11.25 -0.28 4.56
CA ALA A 138 -12.66 -0.47 4.90
C ALA A 138 -13.00 -1.91 5.29
N ALA A 139 -12.34 -2.92 4.74
CA ALA A 139 -12.55 -4.32 5.08
C ALA A 139 -12.29 -4.63 6.57
N PHE A 140 -11.56 -3.78 7.28
CA PHE A 140 -11.27 -3.96 8.70
C PHE A 140 -12.37 -3.42 9.63
N TYR A 141 -13.31 -2.61 9.11
CA TYR A 141 -14.36 -1.98 9.95
C TYR A 141 -15.75 -1.90 9.30
N ALA A 142 -15.88 -2.16 7.99
CA ALA A 142 -17.16 -1.97 7.28
C ALA A 142 -17.77 -3.27 6.77
N HIS A 143 -19.11 -3.28 6.68
CA HIS A 143 -19.95 -4.39 6.22
C HIS A 143 -20.93 -3.85 5.19
N VAL A 144 -20.55 -3.84 3.90
CA VAL A 144 -21.38 -3.32 2.80
C VAL A 144 -21.32 -4.23 1.58
N PRO A 145 -22.43 -4.38 0.83
CA PRO A 145 -22.46 -5.18 -0.40
C PRO A 145 -21.61 -4.61 -1.53
N SER A 146 -21.29 -3.30 -1.49
CA SER A 146 -20.51 -2.61 -2.52
C SER A 146 -19.50 -1.63 -1.92
N ARG A 147 -18.25 -1.74 -2.34
CA ARG A 147 -17.16 -0.80 -2.02
C ARG A 147 -17.44 0.65 -2.46
N ASP A 148 -18.41 0.85 -3.36
CA ASP A 148 -18.80 2.18 -3.83
C ASP A 148 -19.72 2.92 -2.85
N SER A 149 -20.19 2.26 -1.80
CA SER A 149 -21.00 2.84 -0.72
C SER A 149 -20.14 3.70 0.23
N ARG A 150 -19.29 4.58 -0.32
CA ARG A 150 -18.23 5.33 0.38
C ARG A 150 -18.74 6.07 1.62
N TYR A 151 -19.87 6.79 1.52
CA TYR A 151 -20.44 7.50 2.66
C TYR A 151 -20.83 6.55 3.79
N GLU A 152 -21.47 5.42 3.46
CA GLU A 152 -21.86 4.41 4.45
C GLU A 152 -20.64 3.74 5.08
N ILE A 153 -19.59 3.49 4.29
CA ILE A 153 -18.29 3.01 4.79
C ILE A 153 -17.71 4.00 5.81
N GLY A 154 -17.73 5.30 5.50
CA GLY A 154 -17.26 6.33 6.43
C GLY A 154 -18.09 6.40 7.73
N LYS A 155 -19.40 6.20 7.67
CA LYS A 155 -20.25 6.08 8.88
C LYS A 155 -19.84 4.86 9.73
N GLN A 156 -19.56 3.74 9.08
CA GLN A 156 -19.15 2.52 9.79
C GLN A 156 -17.74 2.64 10.37
N LEU A 157 -16.82 3.38 9.73
CA LEU A 157 -15.53 3.77 10.33
C LEU A 157 -15.72 4.46 11.69
N ILE A 158 -16.60 5.46 11.71
CA ILE A 158 -16.90 6.22 12.93
C ILE A 158 -17.51 5.29 14.02
N SER A 159 -18.43 4.41 13.61
CA SER A 159 -19.12 3.47 14.50
C SER A 159 -18.20 2.37 15.05
N ALA A 160 -17.19 1.93 14.29
CA ALA A 160 -16.19 0.96 14.73
C ALA A 160 -15.36 1.48 15.90
N GLY A 161 -15.18 2.80 15.96
CA GLY A 161 -14.66 3.48 17.14
C GLY A 161 -13.19 3.16 17.44
N PHE A 162 -12.38 2.77 16.46
CA PHE A 162 -10.95 2.51 16.64
C PHE A 162 -10.19 3.77 17.05
N ASP A 163 -9.00 3.60 17.63
CA ASP A 163 -8.25 4.71 18.24
C ASP A 163 -7.59 5.65 17.22
N PHE A 164 -7.11 5.09 16.11
CA PHE A 164 -6.32 5.81 15.11
C PHE A 164 -6.78 5.47 13.69
N TYR A 165 -7.03 6.50 12.90
CA TYR A 165 -7.19 6.37 11.46
C TYR A 165 -6.28 7.35 10.74
N ALA A 166 -5.75 6.95 9.59
CA ALA A 166 -4.97 7.85 8.73
C ALA A 166 -5.12 7.51 7.25
N GLY A 167 -5.17 8.53 6.41
CA GLY A 167 -5.25 8.41 4.97
C GLY A 167 -5.26 9.76 4.28
N SER A 168 -5.57 9.79 2.98
CA SER A 168 -5.64 11.06 2.26
C SER A 168 -6.78 11.94 2.74
N ASP A 169 -7.98 11.41 2.75
CA ASP A 169 -9.22 12.04 3.22
C ASP A 169 -10.38 11.02 3.16
N PHE A 170 -11.63 11.45 3.41
CA PHE A 170 -12.82 10.75 2.95
C PHE A 170 -13.05 11.04 1.47
N ASP A 171 -13.29 10.00 0.64
CA ASP A 171 -13.64 10.17 -0.77
C ASP A 171 -15.03 10.82 -0.95
N ARG A 172 -15.99 10.42 -0.12
CA ARG A 172 -17.34 10.99 -0.12
C ARG A 172 -17.77 11.41 1.29
N PRO A 173 -17.35 12.60 1.75
CA PRO A 173 -17.65 13.06 3.11
C PRO A 173 -19.12 13.48 3.33
N THR A 174 -19.95 13.55 2.27
CA THR A 174 -21.35 13.98 2.34
C THR A 174 -22.30 13.03 1.62
N ASN A 175 -23.51 12.88 2.14
CA ASN A 175 -24.60 12.17 1.47
C ASN A 175 -25.49 13.18 0.72
N ARG A 176 -25.38 13.20 -0.61
CA ARG A 176 -26.22 14.10 -1.44
C ARG A 176 -27.72 13.80 -1.37
N LYS A 177 -28.09 12.56 -0.98
CA LYS A 177 -29.49 12.14 -0.86
C LYS A 177 -30.07 12.42 0.52
N ALA A 178 -29.24 12.65 1.52
CA ALA A 178 -29.62 12.95 2.90
C ALA A 178 -28.66 14.01 3.48
N PRO A 179 -28.70 15.27 2.98
CA PRO A 179 -27.77 16.33 3.41
C PRO A 179 -27.96 16.71 4.88
N GLU A 180 -29.11 16.41 5.47
CA GLU A 180 -29.42 16.60 6.88
C GLU A 180 -28.58 15.70 7.82
N GLU A 181 -28.01 14.61 7.32
CA GLU A 181 -27.10 13.76 8.11
C GLU A 181 -25.78 14.47 8.45
N GLY A 182 -25.47 15.58 7.76
CA GLY A 182 -24.22 16.34 7.92
C GLY A 182 -23.02 15.64 7.26
N THR A 183 -21.85 16.17 7.51
CA THR A 183 -20.59 15.63 6.96
C THR A 183 -20.02 14.54 7.85
N LEU A 184 -19.24 13.61 7.28
CA LEU A 184 -18.47 12.63 8.05
C LEU A 184 -17.46 13.28 8.99
N TYR A 185 -16.99 14.50 8.69
CA TYR A 185 -16.13 15.27 9.60
C TYR A 185 -16.86 15.65 10.88
N GLU A 186 -18.05 16.25 10.75
CA GLU A 186 -18.88 16.64 11.90
C GLU A 186 -19.32 15.42 12.72
N GLN A 187 -19.66 14.30 12.05
CA GLN A 187 -20.01 13.06 12.74
C GLN A 187 -18.82 12.46 13.50
N SER A 188 -17.59 12.51 12.91
CA SER A 188 -16.36 12.06 13.56
C SER A 188 -16.06 12.88 14.82
N GLU A 189 -16.15 14.21 14.73
CA GLU A 189 -15.93 15.10 15.88
C GLU A 189 -16.96 14.85 16.99
N LYS A 190 -18.24 14.67 16.65
CA LYS A 190 -19.29 14.31 17.60
C LYS A 190 -19.05 12.95 18.27
N ALA A 191 -18.41 12.02 17.58
CA ALA A 191 -18.01 10.71 18.11
C ALA A 191 -16.68 10.75 18.92
N GLY A 192 -16.12 11.94 19.15
CA GLY A 192 -14.94 12.17 19.98
C GLY A 192 -13.61 12.05 19.24
N TYR A 193 -13.60 12.05 17.92
CA TYR A 193 -12.37 12.09 17.16
C TYR A 193 -11.79 13.50 17.06
N THR A 194 -10.49 13.63 17.26
CA THR A 194 -9.74 14.82 16.88
C THR A 194 -9.29 14.67 15.44
N ILE A 195 -9.80 15.51 14.54
CA ILE A 195 -9.34 15.53 13.15
C ILE A 195 -8.13 16.45 13.04
N VAL A 196 -7.08 15.97 12.36
CA VAL A 196 -5.84 16.72 12.09
C VAL A 196 -5.43 16.57 10.63
N ARG A 197 -4.83 17.63 10.07
CA ARG A 197 -4.38 17.66 8.68
C ARG A 197 -2.87 17.90 8.58
N GLY A 198 -2.17 16.91 8.01
CA GLY A 198 -0.71 16.88 7.91
C GLY A 198 0.00 16.57 9.22
N TYR A 199 1.25 16.14 9.10
CA TYR A 199 2.04 15.63 10.23
C TYR A 199 2.32 16.67 11.31
N LYS A 200 2.50 17.95 10.92
CA LYS A 200 2.75 19.05 11.87
C LYS A 200 1.57 19.31 12.81
N GLU A 201 0.35 19.23 12.31
CA GLU A 201 -0.83 19.39 13.14
C GLU A 201 -1.04 18.18 14.05
N TYR A 202 -0.80 16.97 13.53
CA TYR A 202 -0.77 15.74 14.31
C TYR A 202 0.16 15.89 15.53
N GLN A 203 1.40 16.28 15.33
CA GLN A 203 2.37 16.45 16.44
C GLN A 203 1.88 17.40 17.54
N LYS A 204 1.14 18.44 17.19
CA LYS A 204 0.61 19.43 18.15
C LYS A 204 -0.58 18.91 18.96
N LYS A 205 -1.48 18.14 18.30
CA LYS A 205 -2.78 17.77 18.88
C LYS A 205 -2.83 16.33 19.42
N ALA A 206 -2.03 15.42 18.87
CA ALA A 206 -2.11 13.98 19.16
C ALA A 206 -2.00 13.66 20.66
N ARG A 207 -1.14 14.37 21.42
CA ARG A 207 -0.92 14.10 22.85
C ARG A 207 -2.22 14.19 23.67
N LYS A 208 -3.12 15.10 23.31
CA LYS A 208 -4.36 15.39 24.07
C LYS A 208 -5.57 14.62 23.53
N ALA A 209 -5.46 14.02 22.37
CA ALA A 209 -6.56 13.31 21.74
C ALA A 209 -6.72 11.90 22.33
N ASP A 210 -7.96 11.46 22.54
CA ASP A 210 -8.31 10.09 22.92
C ASP A 210 -8.44 9.20 21.67
N LYS A 211 -9.04 9.76 20.60
CA LYS A 211 -9.13 9.18 19.26
C LYS A 211 -8.73 10.20 18.23
N ILE A 212 -8.10 9.78 17.14
CA ILE A 212 -7.58 10.71 16.13
C ILE A 212 -7.78 10.20 14.71
N ILE A 213 -8.08 11.12 13.80
CA ILE A 213 -8.06 10.89 12.35
C ILE A 213 -7.03 11.85 11.76
N LEU A 214 -6.01 11.28 11.10
CA LEU A 214 -4.95 12.04 10.44
C LEU A 214 -5.20 12.02 8.93
N PHE A 215 -5.51 13.16 8.36
CA PHE A 215 -5.63 13.38 6.92
C PHE A 215 -4.43 14.11 6.32
N GLN A 216 -4.27 14.02 5.02
CA GLN A 216 -3.39 14.86 4.24
C GLN A 216 -3.74 16.35 4.46
N SER A 217 -2.76 17.25 4.31
CA SER A 217 -3.01 18.69 4.35
C SER A 217 -4.01 19.10 3.26
N GLU A 218 -4.83 20.10 3.51
CA GLU A 218 -5.79 20.58 2.52
C GLU A 218 -5.15 21.08 1.24
N GLU A 219 -3.97 21.70 1.35
CA GLU A 219 -3.22 22.21 0.21
C GLU A 219 -2.77 21.07 -0.71
N ALA A 220 -2.11 20.05 -0.14
CA ALA A 220 -1.69 18.89 -0.89
C ALA A 220 -2.88 18.08 -1.44
N SER A 221 -3.94 17.91 -0.66
CA SER A 221 -5.16 17.23 -1.09
C SER A 221 -5.81 17.91 -2.32
N LYS A 222 -5.85 19.24 -2.35
CA LYS A 222 -6.36 19.99 -3.51
C LYS A 222 -5.46 19.85 -4.74
N ARG A 223 -4.14 19.80 -4.55
CA ARG A 223 -3.17 19.62 -5.63
C ARG A 223 -3.23 18.23 -6.24
N ASP A 224 -3.36 17.21 -5.42
CA ASP A 224 -3.26 15.80 -5.82
C ASP A 224 -4.62 15.08 -5.86
N ARG A 225 -5.69 15.81 -6.16
CA ARG A 225 -7.06 15.28 -6.41
C ARG A 225 -7.62 14.45 -5.24
N GLY A 226 -7.31 14.85 -4.01
CA GLY A 226 -7.81 14.17 -2.82
C GLY A 226 -7.04 12.91 -2.41
N SER A 227 -5.89 12.61 -3.04
CA SER A 227 -5.02 11.50 -2.66
C SER A 227 -3.74 11.97 -1.94
N ILE A 228 -3.01 11.03 -1.33
CA ILE A 228 -1.61 11.26 -0.98
C ILE A 228 -0.81 11.22 -2.28
N PRO A 229 0.11 12.19 -2.53
CA PRO A 229 0.93 12.17 -3.73
C PRO A 229 1.75 10.87 -3.81
N TYR A 230 2.02 10.42 -5.03
CA TYR A 230 3.04 9.40 -5.21
C TYR A 230 4.36 9.83 -4.58
N SER A 231 5.13 8.88 -4.05
CA SER A 231 6.41 9.17 -3.40
C SER A 231 7.38 9.93 -4.32
N ILE A 232 7.37 9.61 -5.62
CA ILE A 232 8.15 10.29 -6.66
C ILE A 232 7.70 11.73 -6.93
N ASP A 233 6.44 12.08 -6.62
CA ASP A 233 5.83 13.41 -6.85
C ASP A 233 5.75 14.26 -5.58
N ARG A 234 6.12 13.70 -4.43
CA ARG A 234 5.91 14.30 -3.11
C ARG A 234 6.70 15.59 -2.95
N GLU A 235 6.03 16.62 -2.45
CA GLU A 235 6.61 17.91 -2.11
C GLU A 235 6.86 18.03 -0.60
N LYS A 236 7.63 19.04 -0.21
CA LYS A 236 7.94 19.27 1.20
C LYS A 236 6.69 19.61 2.00
N GLY A 237 6.35 18.78 2.96
CA GLY A 237 5.19 18.95 3.84
C GLY A 237 4.00 18.07 3.46
N ASP A 238 4.10 17.36 2.36
CA ASP A 238 3.15 16.29 2.04
C ASP A 238 3.30 15.14 3.02
N LEU A 239 2.18 14.55 3.39
CA LEU A 239 2.14 13.40 4.28
C LEU A 239 2.69 12.17 3.56
N SER A 240 3.58 11.43 4.20
CA SER A 240 4.13 10.18 3.70
C SER A 240 3.58 8.98 4.46
N LEU A 241 3.65 7.78 3.86
CA LEU A 241 3.27 6.54 4.55
C LEU A 241 4.17 6.27 5.76
N THR A 242 5.45 6.66 5.69
CA THR A 242 6.40 6.64 6.82
C THR A 242 5.93 7.52 7.98
N GLU A 243 5.47 8.74 7.72
CA GLU A 243 4.94 9.64 8.75
C GLU A 243 3.62 9.14 9.32
N ILE A 244 2.74 8.60 8.49
CA ILE A 244 1.48 7.96 8.90
C ILE A 244 1.76 6.78 9.83
N THR A 245 2.68 5.90 9.48
CA THR A 245 3.06 4.74 10.30
C THR A 245 3.64 5.18 11.64
N ARG A 246 4.56 6.15 11.61
CA ARG A 246 5.13 6.73 12.84
C ARG A 246 4.07 7.40 13.72
N ALA A 247 3.11 8.09 13.11
CA ALA A 247 1.98 8.67 13.83
C ALA A 247 1.12 7.58 14.50
N GLY A 248 0.79 6.52 13.79
CA GLY A 248 0.03 5.38 14.32
C GLY A 248 0.74 4.73 15.50
N ILE A 249 2.03 4.41 15.37
CA ILE A 249 2.84 3.83 16.45
C ILE A 249 2.84 4.75 17.67
N ASN A 250 3.20 6.02 17.50
CA ASN A 250 3.27 6.99 18.60
C ASN A 250 1.92 7.19 19.29
N PHE A 251 0.82 7.10 18.56
CA PHE A 251 -0.51 7.25 19.11
C PHE A 251 -0.97 6.01 19.88
N LEU A 252 -0.77 4.83 19.30
CA LEU A 252 -1.23 3.56 19.88
C LEU A 252 -0.36 3.14 21.06
N SER A 253 0.93 3.46 21.04
CA SER A 253 1.88 3.14 22.13
C SER A 253 1.83 4.08 23.34
N LYS A 254 0.89 5.04 23.39
CA LYS A 254 0.71 5.89 24.60
C LYS A 254 0.47 5.08 25.87
N ASP A 255 -0.13 3.91 25.72
CA ASP A 255 -0.32 2.95 26.81
C ASP A 255 0.11 1.56 26.33
N LEU A 256 1.38 1.25 26.53
CA LEU A 256 1.97 -0.03 26.15
C LEU A 256 1.38 -1.23 26.93
N SER A 257 0.66 -1.01 28.05
CA SER A 257 0.05 -2.11 28.80
C SER A 257 -1.04 -2.84 28.00
N LYS A 258 -1.75 -2.11 27.13
CA LYS A 258 -2.87 -2.65 26.34
C LYS A 258 -2.45 -3.41 25.09
N GLY A 259 -1.26 -3.19 24.58
CA GLY A 259 -0.89 -3.65 23.25
C GLY A 259 -1.65 -2.91 22.14
N PHE A 260 -1.38 -3.26 20.88
CA PHE A 260 -2.10 -2.68 19.75
C PHE A 260 -2.07 -3.56 18.51
N PHE A 261 -3.04 -3.28 17.63
CA PHE A 261 -3.07 -3.70 16.22
C PHE A 261 -2.98 -2.47 15.33
N LEU A 262 -2.02 -2.45 14.41
CA LEU A 262 -1.89 -1.40 13.40
C LEU A 262 -1.82 -2.03 12.00
N MET A 263 -2.87 -1.83 11.20
CA MET A 263 -2.85 -2.11 9.77
C MET A 263 -2.34 -0.88 9.02
N VAL A 264 -1.43 -1.10 8.08
CA VAL A 264 -0.88 -0.07 7.19
C VAL A 264 -0.94 -0.54 5.76
N GLU A 265 -1.61 0.24 4.91
CA GLU A 265 -1.75 -0.06 3.49
C GLU A 265 -0.88 0.85 2.63
N GLY A 266 -0.11 0.23 1.72
CA GLY A 266 0.55 0.90 0.59
C GLY A 266 -0.37 0.91 -0.63
N GLY A 267 -1.48 1.64 -0.58
CA GLY A 267 -2.53 1.61 -1.62
C GLY A 267 -2.11 2.24 -2.96
N LYS A 268 -1.09 3.10 -2.96
CA LYS A 268 -0.61 3.76 -4.18
C LYS A 268 0.22 2.85 -5.09
N ILE A 269 0.69 1.70 -4.60
CA ILE A 269 1.39 0.70 -5.43
C ILE A 269 0.44 0.21 -6.53
N ASP A 270 -0.80 -0.13 -6.18
CA ASP A 270 -1.82 -0.59 -7.13
C ASP A 270 -2.15 0.47 -8.19
N TYR A 271 -2.31 1.73 -7.77
CA TYR A 271 -2.58 2.83 -8.71
C TYR A 271 -1.46 2.99 -9.75
N ALA A 272 -0.19 2.89 -9.35
CA ALA A 272 0.95 2.93 -10.25
C ALA A 272 1.00 1.70 -11.18
N CYS A 273 0.64 0.51 -10.67
CA CYS A 273 0.54 -0.72 -11.46
C CYS A 273 -0.60 -0.63 -12.50
N HIS A 274 -1.77 -0.11 -12.14
CA HIS A 274 -2.87 0.14 -13.08
C HIS A 274 -2.50 1.10 -14.20
N ALA A 275 -1.66 2.09 -13.90
CA ALA A 275 -1.09 3.00 -14.90
C ALA A 275 0.07 2.37 -15.70
N ASN A 276 0.53 1.16 -15.35
CA ASN A 276 1.73 0.54 -15.91
C ASN A 276 2.97 1.44 -15.84
N ASP A 277 3.14 2.16 -14.74
CA ASP A 277 4.24 3.10 -14.51
C ASP A 277 5.30 2.45 -13.61
N ALA A 278 6.33 1.83 -14.22
CA ALA A 278 7.32 1.05 -13.51
C ALA A 278 8.14 1.87 -12.51
N ALA A 279 8.56 3.08 -12.88
CA ALA A 279 9.36 3.94 -12.01
C ALA A 279 8.55 4.35 -10.76
N THR A 280 7.30 4.73 -10.96
CA THR A 280 6.39 5.09 -9.86
C THR A 280 6.06 3.86 -9.00
N THR A 281 5.82 2.69 -9.62
CA THR A 281 5.57 1.44 -8.88
C THR A 281 6.74 1.09 -7.94
N PHE A 282 7.97 1.13 -8.44
CA PHE A 282 9.14 0.82 -7.62
C PHE A 282 9.38 1.85 -6.51
N ALA A 283 9.13 3.13 -6.80
CA ALA A 283 9.19 4.19 -5.80
C ALA A 283 8.14 4.01 -4.68
N GLU A 284 6.93 3.54 -5.00
CA GLU A 284 5.89 3.25 -4.01
C GLU A 284 6.22 2.01 -3.16
N VAL A 285 6.82 0.96 -3.76
CA VAL A 285 7.30 -0.20 -2.99
C VAL A 285 8.44 0.19 -2.03
N GLU A 286 9.33 1.11 -2.43
CA GLU A 286 10.35 1.67 -1.53
C GLU A 286 9.74 2.51 -0.40
N ASP A 287 8.73 3.34 -0.68
CA ASP A 287 8.01 4.12 0.35
C ASP A 287 7.31 3.19 1.36
N PHE A 288 6.77 2.06 0.88
CA PHE A 288 6.19 1.02 1.70
C PHE A 288 7.25 0.33 2.59
N ASP A 289 8.43 -0.02 2.05
CA ASP A 289 9.55 -0.55 2.84
C ASP A 289 10.03 0.44 3.91
N ASN A 290 10.07 1.74 3.58
CA ASN A 290 10.39 2.79 4.53
C ASN A 290 9.36 2.92 5.67
N ALA A 291 8.08 2.68 5.38
CA ALA A 291 7.04 2.62 6.40
C ALA A 291 7.19 1.38 7.30
N ILE A 292 7.54 0.23 6.71
CA ILE A 292 7.84 -1.01 7.45
C ILE A 292 9.07 -0.82 8.36
N ARG A 293 10.08 -0.07 7.91
CA ARG A 293 11.28 0.25 8.70
C ARG A 293 10.93 0.94 10.01
N VAL A 294 9.92 1.81 10.03
CA VAL A 294 9.45 2.47 11.27
C VAL A 294 8.85 1.45 12.26
N ALA A 295 8.15 0.45 11.76
CA ALA A 295 7.65 -0.64 12.60
C ALA A 295 8.78 -1.57 13.05
N TYR A 296 9.79 -1.78 12.20
CA TYR A 296 10.97 -2.57 12.55
C TYR A 296 11.81 -1.88 13.63
N GLU A 297 11.96 -0.55 13.63
CA GLU A 297 12.57 0.24 14.71
C GLU A 297 11.84 0.02 16.07
N PHE A 298 10.52 -0.13 16.03
CA PHE A 298 9.74 -0.49 17.22
C PHE A 298 9.95 -1.96 17.62
N TYR A 299 9.97 -2.87 16.65
CA TYR A 299 10.28 -4.29 16.88
C TYR A 299 11.64 -4.48 17.55
N GLU A 300 12.69 -3.77 17.14
CA GLU A 300 14.01 -3.86 17.77
C GLU A 300 14.01 -3.51 19.27
N GLN A 301 13.05 -2.70 19.72
CA GLN A 301 12.87 -2.35 21.14
C GLN A 301 11.98 -3.35 21.89
N HIS A 302 11.13 -4.09 21.18
CA HIS A 302 10.15 -5.02 21.73
C HIS A 302 10.10 -6.36 20.95
N PRO A 303 11.24 -7.04 20.73
CA PRO A 303 11.31 -8.16 19.77
C PRO A 303 10.46 -9.36 20.18
N ASP A 304 10.33 -9.63 21.48
CA ASP A 304 9.62 -10.79 22.00
C ASP A 304 8.09 -10.61 22.03
N GLU A 305 7.59 -9.36 21.93
CA GLU A 305 6.17 -9.02 22.04
C GLU A 305 5.60 -8.47 20.73
N THR A 306 6.42 -8.27 19.68
CA THR A 306 6.01 -7.67 18.42
C THR A 306 5.93 -8.71 17.32
N LEU A 307 4.86 -8.65 16.52
CA LEU A 307 4.70 -9.38 15.27
C LEU A 307 4.57 -8.37 14.13
N ILE A 308 5.38 -8.50 13.10
CA ILE A 308 5.22 -7.79 11.83
C ILE A 308 4.91 -8.80 10.75
N VAL A 309 3.80 -8.60 10.04
CA VAL A 309 3.39 -9.39 8.86
C VAL A 309 3.26 -8.44 7.67
N VAL A 310 3.93 -8.75 6.58
CA VAL A 310 3.90 -7.99 5.32
C VAL A 310 3.35 -8.87 4.22
N THR A 311 2.36 -8.39 3.48
CA THR A 311 1.76 -9.11 2.35
C THR A 311 1.18 -8.13 1.33
N ALA A 312 0.44 -8.65 0.36
CA ALA A 312 -0.38 -7.90 -0.57
C ALA A 312 -1.77 -8.53 -0.66
N ASP A 313 -2.72 -7.79 -1.20
CA ASP A 313 -4.08 -8.25 -1.41
C ASP A 313 -4.25 -8.97 -2.76
N HIS A 314 -3.57 -8.52 -3.81
CA HIS A 314 -3.46 -9.14 -5.14
C HIS A 314 -2.22 -8.65 -5.89
N GLU A 315 -2.01 -9.16 -7.07
CA GLU A 315 -1.07 -8.63 -8.06
C GLU A 315 -1.82 -7.77 -9.08
N THR A 316 -1.19 -6.70 -9.56
CA THR A 316 -1.74 -5.80 -10.56
C THR A 316 -0.77 -5.57 -11.70
N GLY A 317 -1.28 -5.59 -12.93
CA GLY A 317 -0.56 -5.22 -14.14
C GLY A 317 0.17 -6.37 -14.83
N GLY A 318 0.50 -7.44 -14.13
CA GLY A 318 1.27 -8.55 -14.68
C GLY A 318 2.65 -8.12 -15.13
N ILE A 319 3.41 -7.42 -14.27
CA ILE A 319 4.73 -6.87 -14.61
C ILE A 319 5.73 -7.98 -14.92
N VAL A 320 6.50 -7.77 -16.01
CA VAL A 320 7.57 -8.65 -16.47
C VAL A 320 8.87 -7.88 -16.56
N LEU A 321 9.94 -8.43 -16.00
CA LEU A 321 11.29 -7.88 -16.03
C LEU A 321 12.10 -8.59 -17.10
N GLY A 322 12.82 -7.83 -17.97
CA GLY A 322 13.65 -8.40 -19.03
C GLY A 322 12.85 -8.82 -20.26
N THR A 323 12.20 -7.89 -20.95
CA THR A 323 11.39 -8.13 -22.17
C THR A 323 12.24 -8.21 -23.45
N GLY A 324 13.39 -8.87 -23.44
CA GLY A 324 14.27 -8.86 -24.61
C GLY A 324 15.32 -9.97 -24.60
N LYS A 325 16.57 -9.62 -24.87
CA LYS A 325 17.69 -10.53 -25.17
C LYS A 325 18.46 -10.96 -23.91
N TYR A 326 17.82 -11.59 -22.92
CA TYR A 326 18.45 -11.97 -21.65
C TYR A 326 19.17 -10.79 -20.96
N ASP A 327 18.53 -9.63 -20.96
CA ASP A 327 19.06 -8.39 -20.44
C ASP A 327 17.95 -7.54 -19.82
N GLN A 328 18.33 -6.59 -19.00
CA GLN A 328 17.47 -5.54 -18.44
C GLN A 328 18.26 -4.24 -18.32
N ASN A 329 17.55 -3.11 -18.22
CA ASN A 329 18.15 -1.79 -18.11
C ASN A 329 17.29 -0.91 -17.19
N LEU A 330 16.99 -1.44 -15.99
CA LEU A 330 16.11 -0.76 -15.03
C LEU A 330 16.68 0.60 -14.61
N GLN A 331 18.00 0.78 -14.64
CA GLN A 331 18.62 2.08 -14.36
C GLN A 331 18.11 3.22 -15.26
N ALA A 332 17.50 2.93 -16.41
CA ALA A 332 16.89 3.96 -17.24
C ALA A 332 15.72 4.66 -16.53
N LEU A 333 15.01 3.96 -15.63
CA LEU A 333 13.89 4.49 -14.86
C LEU A 333 14.28 5.66 -13.95
N LYS A 334 15.56 5.79 -13.57
CA LYS A 334 16.05 6.93 -12.75
C LYS A 334 15.85 8.29 -13.40
N TYR A 335 15.65 8.32 -14.72
CA TYR A 335 15.42 9.56 -15.47
C TYR A 335 13.94 9.97 -15.46
N GLN A 336 13.04 9.09 -15.08
CA GLN A 336 11.66 9.45 -14.78
C GLN A 336 11.61 10.08 -13.38
N ARG A 337 11.38 11.39 -13.33
CA ARG A 337 11.43 12.20 -12.09
C ARG A 337 10.07 12.54 -11.53
N MET A 338 9.02 12.08 -12.15
CA MET A 338 7.63 12.21 -11.73
C MET A 338 6.78 11.10 -12.31
N SER A 339 5.60 10.87 -11.72
CA SER A 339 4.63 9.93 -12.26
C SER A 339 4.10 10.36 -13.63
N VAL A 340 3.54 9.40 -14.37
CA VAL A 340 2.84 9.71 -15.63
C VAL A 340 1.68 10.70 -15.41
N ASN A 341 1.00 10.61 -14.27
CA ASN A 341 -0.09 11.51 -13.90
C ASN A 341 0.41 12.96 -13.71
N LYS A 342 1.53 13.14 -13.01
CA LYS A 342 2.15 14.46 -12.83
C LYS A 342 2.67 15.03 -14.14
N LEU A 343 3.21 14.21 -15.04
CA LEU A 343 3.61 14.62 -16.38
C LEU A 343 2.40 15.09 -17.18
N SER A 344 1.27 14.38 -17.11
CA SER A 344 0.01 14.77 -17.72
C SER A 344 -0.46 16.14 -17.22
N ASP A 345 -0.40 16.39 -15.90
CA ASP A 345 -0.71 17.71 -15.33
C ASP A 345 0.22 18.80 -15.86
N LYS A 346 1.53 18.52 -16.00
CA LYS A 346 2.50 19.46 -16.57
C LYS A 346 2.22 19.80 -18.03
N LEU A 347 1.79 18.83 -18.82
CA LEU A 347 1.36 19.06 -20.20
C LEU A 347 0.10 19.94 -20.25
N ASN A 348 -0.86 19.70 -19.36
CA ASN A 348 -2.05 20.55 -19.20
C ASN A 348 -1.69 21.98 -18.77
N GLU A 349 -0.76 22.14 -17.83
CA GLU A 349 -0.24 23.47 -17.44
C GLU A 349 0.42 24.19 -18.62
N LEU A 350 1.23 23.47 -19.39
CA LEU A 350 1.90 24.02 -20.57
C LEU A 350 0.87 24.49 -21.62
N ARG A 351 -0.17 23.69 -21.86
CA ARG A 351 -1.29 24.03 -22.76
C ARG A 351 -1.96 25.34 -22.32
N LYS A 352 -2.28 25.47 -21.03
CA LYS A 352 -2.91 26.68 -20.48
C LYS A 352 -1.99 27.91 -20.58
N LYS A 353 -0.68 27.77 -20.26
CA LYS A 353 0.30 28.87 -20.33
C LYS A 353 0.54 29.40 -21.74
N THR A 354 0.39 28.56 -22.74
CA THR A 354 0.63 28.90 -24.15
C THR A 354 -0.63 29.23 -24.95
N ASP A 355 -1.78 29.29 -24.27
CA ASP A 355 -3.09 29.44 -24.92
C ASP A 355 -3.29 28.41 -26.06
N ASN A 356 -3.09 27.14 -25.74
CA ASN A 356 -3.12 25.99 -26.66
C ASN A 356 -2.08 26.01 -27.80
N LYS A 357 -1.02 26.83 -27.69
CA LYS A 357 0.03 26.95 -28.75
C LYS A 357 1.31 26.20 -28.33
N VAL A 358 1.16 24.99 -27.83
CA VAL A 358 2.31 24.13 -27.47
C VAL A 358 3.05 23.71 -28.73
N THR A 359 4.35 24.00 -28.82
CA THR A 359 5.19 23.50 -29.93
C THR A 359 5.81 22.14 -29.58
N TRP A 360 6.25 21.42 -30.61
CA TRP A 360 6.94 20.16 -30.42
C TRP A 360 8.21 20.31 -29.55
N GLU A 361 8.96 21.37 -29.78
CA GLU A 361 10.18 21.68 -29.04
C GLU A 361 9.90 21.89 -27.55
N MET A 362 8.80 22.56 -27.21
CA MET A 362 8.35 22.71 -25.82
C MET A 362 8.01 21.37 -25.19
N ALA A 363 7.27 20.52 -25.92
CA ALA A 363 6.94 19.18 -25.44
C ALA A 363 8.17 18.30 -25.28
N GLN A 364 9.09 18.30 -26.27
CA GLN A 364 10.37 17.58 -26.18
C GLN A 364 11.21 18.03 -24.99
N GLN A 365 11.29 19.34 -24.74
CA GLN A 365 12.02 19.86 -23.58
C GLN A 365 11.45 19.31 -22.28
N LEU A 366 10.13 19.32 -22.11
CA LEU A 366 9.46 18.79 -20.92
C LEU A 366 9.71 17.28 -20.75
N LEU A 367 9.61 16.51 -21.83
CA LEU A 367 9.89 15.07 -21.82
C LEU A 367 11.36 14.77 -21.51
N GLY A 368 12.29 15.54 -22.06
CA GLY A 368 13.72 15.42 -21.76
C GLY A 368 14.04 15.77 -20.31
N GLU A 369 13.47 16.82 -19.78
CA GLU A 369 13.68 17.29 -18.41
C GLU A 369 13.17 16.31 -17.37
N HIS A 370 11.97 15.75 -17.58
CA HIS A 370 11.29 14.96 -16.57
C HIS A 370 11.35 13.44 -16.78
N PHE A 371 11.57 13.00 -18.02
CA PHE A 371 11.65 11.56 -18.36
C PHE A 371 12.97 11.18 -19.06
N GLY A 372 13.87 12.14 -19.28
CA GLY A 372 15.15 11.89 -19.92
C GLY A 372 15.06 11.51 -21.40
N LEU A 373 13.88 11.56 -22.01
CA LEU A 373 13.67 11.15 -23.41
C LEU A 373 14.33 12.11 -24.39
N GLY A 374 15.15 11.56 -25.28
CA GLY A 374 16.01 12.32 -26.21
C GLY A 374 17.37 12.68 -25.62
N ASN A 375 17.47 13.00 -24.34
CA ASN A 375 18.72 13.23 -23.60
C ASN A 375 18.49 13.07 -22.10
N PRO A 376 19.16 12.12 -21.39
CA PRO A 376 20.23 11.26 -21.91
C PRO A 376 19.76 9.98 -22.62
N LEU A 377 18.48 9.60 -22.53
CA LEU A 377 17.93 8.39 -23.15
C LEU A 377 17.75 8.61 -24.66
N LYS A 378 18.63 7.98 -25.45
CA LYS A 378 18.51 8.04 -26.91
C LYS A 378 17.30 7.28 -27.40
N LEU A 379 16.50 7.91 -28.24
CA LEU A 379 15.33 7.31 -28.86
C LEU A 379 15.71 6.70 -30.21
N ASN A 380 15.11 5.58 -30.57
CA ASN A 380 15.14 5.08 -31.94
C ASN A 380 14.02 5.75 -32.77
N LYS A 381 14.09 5.63 -34.10
CA LYS A 381 13.16 6.26 -35.02
C LYS A 381 11.69 5.93 -34.72
N ARG A 382 11.37 4.66 -34.37
CA ARG A 382 10.00 4.24 -34.05
C ARG A 382 9.47 4.93 -32.77
N GLN A 383 10.33 5.09 -31.76
CA GLN A 383 9.98 5.76 -30.51
C GLN A 383 9.73 7.26 -30.75
N GLU A 384 10.57 7.93 -31.56
CA GLU A 384 10.37 9.33 -31.94
C GLU A 384 9.06 9.53 -32.72
N GLU A 385 8.77 8.65 -33.70
CA GLU A 385 7.53 8.67 -34.47
C GLU A 385 6.29 8.49 -33.56
N ARG A 386 6.35 7.59 -32.56
CA ARG A 386 5.26 7.41 -31.61
C ARG A 386 5.03 8.65 -30.75
N LEU A 387 6.09 9.26 -30.22
CA LEU A 387 5.99 10.50 -29.45
C LEU A 387 5.44 11.63 -30.29
N ARG A 388 5.89 11.75 -31.55
CA ARG A 388 5.41 12.80 -32.48
C ARG A 388 3.93 12.63 -32.75
N LYS A 389 3.48 11.41 -33.01
CA LYS A 389 2.06 11.10 -33.23
C LYS A 389 1.23 11.46 -32.01
N ALA A 390 1.66 11.04 -30.81
CA ALA A 390 0.96 11.37 -29.57
C ALA A 390 0.91 12.88 -29.28
N TYR A 391 1.98 13.61 -29.64
CA TYR A 391 1.98 15.07 -29.58
C TYR A 391 0.94 15.67 -30.53
N ASP A 392 0.85 15.19 -31.77
CA ASP A 392 -0.14 15.66 -32.74
C ASP A 392 -1.56 15.41 -32.23
N GLU A 393 -1.85 14.23 -31.69
CA GLU A 393 -3.13 13.87 -31.06
C GLU A 393 -3.48 14.75 -29.85
N ASN A 394 -2.49 15.19 -29.05
CA ASN A 394 -2.73 16.05 -27.90
C ASN A 394 -2.85 17.55 -28.23
N PHE A 395 -2.11 18.05 -29.21
CA PHE A 395 -1.92 19.50 -29.40
C PHE A 395 -2.31 20.05 -30.75
N LYS A 396 -2.54 19.20 -31.76
CA LYS A 396 -2.97 19.65 -33.11
C LYS A 396 -4.41 19.31 -33.41
N ASP A 397 -4.97 18.29 -32.78
CA ASP A 397 -6.38 17.92 -32.91
C ASP A 397 -7.27 18.89 -32.13
N GLN A 398 -8.56 18.95 -32.44
CA GLN A 398 -9.49 19.86 -31.78
C GLN A 398 -9.70 19.54 -30.29
N GLU A 399 -9.59 18.25 -29.91
CA GLU A 399 -9.71 17.79 -28.56
C GLU A 399 -8.44 17.01 -28.16
N ALA A 400 -7.93 17.25 -26.97
CA ALA A 400 -6.78 16.52 -26.45
C ALA A 400 -7.11 15.05 -26.22
N ALA A 401 -6.24 14.15 -26.71
CA ALA A 401 -6.38 12.72 -26.52
C ALA A 401 -5.91 12.31 -25.12
N TYR A 402 -6.72 11.48 -24.46
CA TYR A 402 -6.45 10.93 -23.14
C TYR A 402 -6.52 9.41 -23.13
N ASP A 403 -5.69 8.78 -22.32
CA ASP A 403 -5.79 7.36 -21.95
C ASP A 403 -6.33 7.23 -20.54
N GLU A 404 -7.20 6.27 -20.32
CA GLU A 404 -7.81 6.02 -19.01
C GLU A 404 -7.25 4.74 -18.41
N SER A 405 -6.77 4.82 -17.18
CA SER A 405 -6.55 3.67 -16.29
C SER A 405 -7.67 3.61 -15.25
N MET A 406 -7.64 2.64 -14.34
CA MET A 406 -8.71 2.49 -13.34
C MET A 406 -8.91 3.75 -12.47
N TYR A 407 -7.83 4.45 -12.15
CA TYR A 407 -7.84 5.59 -11.22
C TYR A 407 -7.42 6.92 -11.84
N GLN A 408 -6.96 6.92 -13.11
CA GLN A 408 -6.31 8.08 -13.71
C GLN A 408 -6.75 8.25 -15.15
N LYS A 409 -6.69 9.51 -15.58
CA LYS A 409 -6.89 9.91 -16.96
C LYS A 409 -5.71 10.79 -17.35
N ASP A 410 -4.82 10.23 -18.18
CA ASP A 410 -3.55 10.83 -18.53
C ASP A 410 -3.55 11.28 -20.00
N GLU A 411 -2.86 12.39 -20.30
CA GLU A 411 -2.65 12.81 -21.67
C GLU A 411 -1.90 11.75 -22.47
N ARG A 412 -2.33 11.48 -23.69
CA ARG A 412 -1.76 10.47 -24.59
C ARG A 412 -0.24 10.59 -24.72
N LEU A 413 0.28 11.81 -24.80
CA LEU A 413 1.73 12.04 -24.88
C LEU A 413 2.45 11.58 -23.60
N ALA A 414 1.87 11.78 -22.41
CA ALA A 414 2.43 11.31 -21.16
C ALA A 414 2.42 9.78 -21.10
N THR A 415 1.33 9.15 -21.51
CA THR A 415 1.22 7.68 -21.58
C THR A 415 2.28 7.08 -22.51
N VAL A 416 2.43 7.63 -23.71
CA VAL A 416 3.43 7.14 -24.68
C VAL A 416 4.87 7.38 -24.18
N ALA A 417 5.12 8.49 -23.49
CA ALA A 417 6.43 8.74 -22.88
C ALA A 417 6.77 7.69 -21.81
N LYS A 418 5.82 7.34 -20.94
CA LYS A 418 5.96 6.26 -19.93
C LYS A 418 6.15 4.89 -20.59
N GLU A 419 5.39 4.56 -21.63
CA GLU A 419 5.57 3.32 -22.39
C GLU A 419 6.99 3.19 -22.96
N ILE A 420 7.52 4.27 -23.50
CA ILE A 420 8.87 4.29 -24.10
C ILE A 420 9.95 4.12 -23.03
N ILE A 421 9.82 4.74 -21.86
CA ILE A 421 10.80 4.54 -20.80
C ILE A 421 10.75 3.11 -20.26
N ASN A 422 9.56 2.50 -20.14
CA ASN A 422 9.41 1.08 -19.80
C ASN A 422 10.09 0.18 -20.86
N GLU A 423 9.89 0.47 -22.16
CA GLU A 423 10.57 -0.26 -23.25
C GLU A 423 12.10 -0.15 -23.14
N ILE A 424 12.64 1.05 -22.88
CA ILE A 424 14.09 1.27 -22.71
C ILE A 424 14.60 0.53 -21.46
N ALA A 425 13.83 0.50 -20.39
CA ALA A 425 14.13 -0.24 -19.16
C ALA A 425 13.94 -1.75 -19.30
N MET A 426 13.36 -2.21 -20.42
CA MET A 426 13.00 -3.62 -20.69
C MET A 426 12.01 -4.18 -19.68
N VAL A 427 11.09 -3.33 -19.22
CA VAL A 427 9.94 -3.69 -18.39
C VAL A 427 8.69 -3.83 -19.26
N GLY A 428 7.96 -4.92 -19.09
CA GLY A 428 6.69 -5.19 -19.77
C GLY A 428 5.54 -5.27 -18.79
N TRP A 429 4.34 -4.98 -19.30
CA TRP A 429 3.09 -5.11 -18.58
C TRP A 429 2.09 -5.88 -19.44
N MET A 430 1.32 -6.78 -18.83
CA MET A 430 0.33 -7.58 -19.56
C MET A 430 -1.01 -6.89 -19.67
N SER A 431 -1.38 -6.09 -18.68
CA SER A 431 -2.66 -5.38 -18.64
C SER A 431 -2.60 -4.18 -17.71
N GLY A 432 -3.67 -3.36 -17.70
CA GLY A 432 -3.92 -2.37 -16.66
C GLY A 432 -4.89 -2.88 -15.58
N SER A 433 -4.96 -4.21 -15.36
CA SER A 433 -5.91 -4.83 -14.42
C SER A 433 -5.19 -5.81 -13.48
N HIS A 434 -5.91 -6.31 -12.48
CA HIS A 434 -5.38 -7.34 -11.58
C HIS A 434 -5.09 -8.64 -12.31
N SER A 435 -4.16 -9.42 -11.77
CA SER A 435 -3.86 -10.77 -12.24
C SER A 435 -4.01 -11.81 -11.12
N ASN A 436 -4.01 -13.10 -11.49
CA ASN A 436 -4.05 -14.20 -10.54
C ASN A 436 -2.63 -14.64 -10.09
N GLY A 437 -1.74 -13.67 -9.92
CA GLY A 437 -0.40 -13.91 -9.39
C GLY A 437 -0.44 -14.25 -7.89
N TYR A 438 0.55 -15.02 -7.44
CA TYR A 438 0.79 -15.13 -6.01
C TYR A 438 1.24 -13.79 -5.43
N VAL A 439 0.86 -13.56 -4.18
CA VAL A 439 1.40 -12.44 -3.39
C VAL A 439 2.42 -12.94 -2.37
N PRO A 440 3.48 -12.16 -2.09
CA PRO A 440 4.47 -12.54 -1.09
C PRO A 440 3.90 -12.36 0.32
N VAL A 441 4.41 -13.16 1.26
CA VAL A 441 4.15 -13.00 2.69
C VAL A 441 5.48 -13.07 3.41
N PHE A 442 5.81 -12.05 4.21
CA PHE A 442 7.01 -12.01 5.04
C PHE A 442 6.62 -11.73 6.48
N SER A 443 7.33 -12.33 7.43
CA SER A 443 7.04 -12.08 8.85
C SER A 443 8.27 -12.18 9.74
N ILE A 444 8.23 -11.44 10.85
CA ILE A 444 9.24 -11.42 11.90
C ILE A 444 8.59 -11.20 13.27
N GLY A 445 9.17 -11.75 14.31
CA GLY A 445 8.80 -11.55 15.70
C GLY A 445 7.95 -12.65 16.30
N ALA A 446 7.19 -12.34 17.34
CA ALA A 446 6.40 -13.29 18.12
C ALA A 446 5.34 -14.01 17.27
N GLY A 447 5.46 -15.34 17.13
CA GLY A 447 4.55 -16.16 16.32
C GLY A 447 4.75 -16.08 14.80
N ALA A 448 5.82 -15.45 14.33
CA ALA A 448 6.13 -15.29 12.90
C ALA A 448 6.37 -16.64 12.18
N GLU A 449 6.81 -17.68 12.90
CA GLU A 449 7.02 -19.02 12.37
C GLU A 449 5.73 -19.66 11.80
N LYS A 450 4.56 -19.17 12.20
CA LYS A 450 3.26 -19.62 11.68
C LYS A 450 3.07 -19.30 10.19
N PHE A 451 3.87 -18.39 9.65
CA PHE A 451 3.77 -17.90 8.27
C PHE A 451 4.77 -18.59 7.31
N CYS A 452 5.35 -19.72 7.65
CA CYS A 452 6.37 -20.40 6.85
C CYS A 452 5.84 -21.35 5.75
N HIS A 453 4.53 -21.62 5.71
CA HIS A 453 3.93 -22.50 4.70
C HIS A 453 3.02 -21.73 3.75
N ARG A 454 2.95 -22.20 2.47
CA ARG A 454 2.00 -21.66 1.50
C ARG A 454 0.62 -21.50 2.13
N ALA A 455 0.02 -20.34 1.90
CA ALA A 455 -1.25 -19.96 2.49
C ALA A 455 -2.30 -19.59 1.41
N ASP A 456 -3.54 -19.60 1.79
CA ASP A 456 -4.58 -18.75 1.20
C ASP A 456 -4.65 -17.43 2.00
N ASN A 457 -5.05 -16.33 1.37
CA ASN A 457 -5.11 -15.04 2.07
C ASN A 457 -6.07 -15.07 3.28
N THR A 458 -7.02 -16.01 3.33
CA THR A 458 -7.91 -16.24 4.49
C THR A 458 -7.20 -16.84 5.70
N ASP A 459 -6.00 -17.40 5.54
CA ASP A 459 -5.26 -18.00 6.65
C ASP A 459 -4.50 -16.93 7.46
N LEU A 460 -4.13 -15.82 6.82
CA LEU A 460 -3.27 -14.80 7.44
C LEU A 460 -3.88 -14.18 8.70
N PRO A 461 -5.13 -13.66 8.69
CA PRO A 461 -5.72 -13.11 9.91
C PRO A 461 -5.95 -14.15 11.00
N LYS A 462 -6.17 -15.43 10.65
CA LYS A 462 -6.28 -16.52 11.64
C LYS A 462 -4.96 -16.77 12.33
N LYS A 463 -3.86 -16.81 11.57
CA LYS A 463 -2.49 -16.96 12.11
C LYS A 463 -2.09 -15.76 12.98
N ILE A 464 -2.48 -14.53 12.58
CA ILE A 464 -2.29 -13.32 13.40
C ILE A 464 -3.08 -13.45 14.71
N ALA A 465 -4.37 -13.84 14.65
CA ALA A 465 -5.20 -14.02 15.84
C ALA A 465 -4.60 -15.07 16.80
N GLU A 466 -4.13 -16.19 16.26
CA GLU A 466 -3.47 -17.23 17.05
C GLU A 466 -2.16 -16.73 17.69
N ALA A 467 -1.32 -15.99 16.95
CA ALA A 467 -0.08 -15.43 17.46
C ALA A 467 -0.32 -14.40 18.58
N ALA A 468 -1.40 -13.61 18.48
CA ALA A 468 -1.74 -12.57 19.44
C ALA A 468 -2.71 -13.04 20.55
N GLY A 469 -3.23 -14.27 20.47
CA GLY A 469 -4.24 -14.77 21.42
C GLY A 469 -5.59 -14.06 21.31
N TRP A 470 -5.97 -13.60 20.13
CA TRP A 470 -7.26 -12.95 19.88
C TRP A 470 -8.27 -13.96 19.29
N GLU A 471 -9.28 -14.29 20.07
CA GLU A 471 -10.34 -15.23 19.70
C GLU A 471 -11.42 -14.61 18.79
#